data_e7cbddab5020e6bde2cd4ab52d4778e5
#
_entry.id   e7cbddab5020e6bde2cd4ab52d4778e5
#
_cell.length_a   1.000
_cell.length_b   1.000
_cell.length_c   1.000
_cell.angle_alpha   90.00
_cell.angle_beta   90.00
_cell.angle_gamma   90.00
#
_symmetry.space_group_name_H-M   'P 1'
#
loop_
_entity.id
_entity.type
_entity.pdbx_description
1 polymer ?
#
loop_
_entity_poly.entity_id
_entity_poly.type
_entity_poly.pdbx_seq_one_letter_code
_entity_poly.pdbx_strand_id
1 'polypeptide(L)'
;MSYIVTGGAGFVGSNMVRKLNEKGISDVVIIDNYEEAKMPNLVGLQFTDYIDFSNGLASVKERLEAIDNVQGIFHIGANADVLENDSKVMMVMNYEFSKLYCDFAVRHQVPFIYASSSAVYGNNPHQGGGLDHLQPHNIYAWSKWLFDKYTDGNKVRFQNNKIIGFRFFNVFGWGEFHKGKNANIVYRFYRMMQDKGCIDLFKDEIVRDHVYVDDVAEVMYNAMMYNHFENGIYNLGGNHPISHRRVADIVIETLIEEGVVAPKDTSEYIRMIDMPQELREKFQFHTFAEGQLNLISEITKGNEEKMKKYIQQLIQKDK
;
A
#
# COMPACT_ATOMS: atom_id res chain seq x y z
N MET A 1 -7.02 24.41 7.78
CA MET A 1 -5.75 23.68 8.05
C MET A 1 -5.84 22.37 7.29
N SER A 2 -5.31 22.32 6.07
CA SER A 2 -5.60 21.23 5.13
C SER A 2 -4.49 20.16 5.12
N TYR A 3 -4.86 18.89 5.14
CA TYR A 3 -3.96 17.80 4.84
C TYR A 3 -4.14 17.35 3.39
N ILE A 4 -3.06 17.05 2.71
CA ILE A 4 -3.09 16.55 1.33
C ILE A 4 -2.89 15.04 1.35
N VAL A 5 -3.77 14.29 0.67
CA VAL A 5 -3.65 12.85 0.48
C VAL A 5 -3.59 12.55 -1.01
N THR A 6 -2.40 12.24 -1.54
CA THR A 6 -2.29 11.79 -2.93
C THR A 6 -2.65 10.32 -3.04
N GLY A 7 -3.27 9.91 -4.13
CA GLY A 7 -3.85 8.57 -4.25
C GLY A 7 -5.05 8.35 -3.33
N GLY A 8 -5.72 9.44 -2.92
CA GLY A 8 -6.76 9.41 -1.89
C GLY A 8 -8.05 8.67 -2.27
N ALA A 9 -8.32 8.44 -3.55
CA ALA A 9 -9.41 7.59 -4.02
C ALA A 9 -9.01 6.10 -4.11
N GLY A 10 -7.70 5.81 -4.09
CA GLY A 10 -7.18 4.45 -4.14
C GLY A 10 -7.36 3.69 -2.82
N PHE A 11 -6.89 2.44 -2.81
CA PHE A 11 -7.02 1.52 -1.67
C PHE A 11 -6.44 2.09 -0.37
N VAL A 12 -5.13 2.33 -0.31
CA VAL A 12 -4.47 2.79 0.92
C VAL A 12 -4.82 4.25 1.22
N GLY A 13 -4.91 5.10 0.17
CA GLY A 13 -5.20 6.52 0.33
C GLY A 13 -6.58 6.79 0.90
N SER A 14 -7.63 6.08 0.48
CA SER A 14 -8.98 6.24 1.04
C SER A 14 -9.06 5.80 2.51
N ASN A 15 -8.30 4.77 2.90
CA ASN A 15 -8.17 4.38 4.30
C ASN A 15 -7.40 5.42 5.13
N MET A 16 -6.43 6.14 4.52
CA MET A 16 -5.77 7.26 5.17
C MET A 16 -6.75 8.44 5.38
N VAL A 17 -7.58 8.77 4.37
CA VAL A 17 -8.62 9.79 4.52
C VAL A 17 -9.62 9.39 5.62
N ARG A 18 -10.06 8.11 5.64
CA ARG A 18 -10.91 7.58 6.71
C ARG A 18 -10.25 7.75 8.09
N LYS A 19 -8.97 7.41 8.21
CA LYS A 19 -8.21 7.57 9.45
C LYS A 19 -8.18 9.02 9.93
N LEU A 20 -7.96 9.97 9.01
CA LEU A 20 -8.02 11.40 9.33
C LEU A 20 -9.41 11.81 9.83
N ASN A 21 -10.48 11.35 9.16
CA ASN A 21 -11.86 11.61 9.60
C ASN A 21 -12.17 11.02 10.98
N GLU A 22 -11.72 9.80 11.28
CA GLU A 22 -11.85 9.16 12.61
C GLU A 22 -11.16 9.98 13.72
N LYS A 23 -10.09 10.71 13.36
CA LYS A 23 -9.37 11.62 14.26
C LYS A 23 -9.94 13.05 14.27
N GLY A 24 -11.11 13.27 13.64
CA GLY A 24 -11.78 14.56 13.59
C GLY A 24 -11.22 15.54 12.55
N ILE A 25 -10.39 15.07 11.62
CA ILE A 25 -9.79 15.90 10.56
C ILE A 25 -10.59 15.68 9.28
N SER A 26 -11.35 16.70 8.87
CA SER A 26 -12.18 16.69 7.65
C SER A 26 -11.67 17.64 6.55
N ASP A 27 -10.77 18.56 6.89
CA ASP A 27 -10.15 19.46 5.91
C ASP A 27 -9.00 18.71 5.20
N VAL A 28 -9.39 17.91 4.22
CA VAL A 28 -8.52 17.04 3.44
C VAL A 28 -8.67 17.36 1.96
N VAL A 29 -7.56 17.57 1.26
CA VAL A 29 -7.51 17.69 -0.19
C VAL A 29 -7.02 16.37 -0.78
N ILE A 30 -7.84 15.75 -1.62
CA ILE A 30 -7.48 14.52 -2.33
C ILE A 30 -6.85 14.90 -3.68
N ILE A 31 -5.71 14.26 -4.01
CA ILE A 31 -5.10 14.36 -5.34
C ILE A 31 -5.03 12.94 -5.93
N ASP A 32 -5.84 12.66 -6.95
CA ASP A 32 -5.89 11.35 -7.62
C ASP A 32 -6.35 11.53 -9.07
N ASN A 33 -6.22 10.50 -9.93
CA ASN A 33 -6.93 10.50 -11.21
C ASN A 33 -8.38 10.10 -10.99
N TYR A 34 -9.27 10.71 -11.78
CA TYR A 34 -10.65 10.26 -11.79
C TYR A 34 -10.75 8.89 -12.47
N GLU A 35 -11.24 7.93 -11.73
CA GLU A 35 -11.51 6.58 -12.19
C GLU A 35 -12.76 6.05 -11.46
N GLU A 36 -13.84 5.79 -12.21
CA GLU A 36 -15.14 5.41 -11.65
C GLU A 36 -15.05 4.23 -10.66
N ALA A 37 -14.19 3.26 -10.96
CA ALA A 37 -13.99 2.08 -10.11
C ALA A 37 -13.43 2.38 -8.71
N LYS A 38 -12.79 3.55 -8.53
CA LYS A 38 -12.25 4.02 -7.24
C LYS A 38 -13.27 4.82 -6.43
N MET A 39 -14.24 5.45 -7.08
CA MET A 39 -15.18 6.40 -6.42
C MET A 39 -15.94 5.78 -5.25
N PRO A 40 -16.33 4.49 -5.27
CA PRO A 40 -16.95 3.86 -4.09
C PRO A 40 -16.11 3.94 -2.80
N ASN A 41 -14.79 4.04 -2.90
CA ASN A 41 -13.90 4.19 -1.74
C ASN A 41 -14.06 5.53 -1.01
N LEU A 42 -14.60 6.55 -1.70
CA LEU A 42 -14.80 7.90 -1.14
C LEU A 42 -16.18 8.08 -0.51
N VAL A 43 -17.10 7.15 -0.73
CA VAL A 43 -18.45 7.26 -0.18
C VAL A 43 -18.40 7.28 1.35
N GLY A 44 -19.01 8.31 1.96
CA GLY A 44 -19.04 8.52 3.40
C GLY A 44 -17.77 9.15 4.00
N LEU A 45 -16.75 9.44 3.19
CA LEU A 45 -15.57 10.17 3.64
C LEU A 45 -15.78 11.68 3.52
N GLN A 46 -15.15 12.43 4.44
CA GLN A 46 -15.15 13.89 4.46
C GLN A 46 -13.83 14.42 3.89
N PHE A 47 -13.93 15.27 2.89
CA PHE A 47 -12.80 15.99 2.28
C PHE A 47 -13.29 17.30 1.67
N THR A 48 -12.40 18.26 1.48
CA THR A 48 -12.75 19.64 1.05
C THR A 48 -12.57 19.86 -0.44
N ASP A 49 -11.64 19.17 -1.09
CA ASP A 49 -11.41 19.30 -2.55
C ASP A 49 -10.85 17.99 -3.14
N TYR A 50 -11.06 17.84 -4.45
CA TYR A 50 -10.52 16.75 -5.26
C TYR A 50 -9.78 17.33 -6.46
N ILE A 51 -8.47 17.10 -6.53
CA ILE A 51 -7.63 17.55 -7.63
C ILE A 51 -7.32 16.38 -8.55
N ASP A 52 -7.83 16.43 -9.78
CA ASP A 52 -7.47 15.45 -10.80
C ASP A 52 -6.07 15.75 -11.36
N PHE A 53 -5.14 14.79 -11.20
CA PHE A 53 -3.78 14.92 -11.71
C PHE A 53 -3.62 14.56 -13.20
N SER A 54 -4.65 14.06 -13.87
CA SER A 54 -4.60 13.65 -15.29
C SER A 54 -4.24 14.81 -16.23
N ASN A 55 -4.46 16.08 -15.78
CA ASN A 55 -4.03 17.28 -16.49
C ASN A 55 -2.50 17.54 -16.44
N GLY A 56 -1.74 16.67 -15.81
CA GLY A 56 -0.28 16.66 -15.78
C GLY A 56 0.35 17.53 -14.68
N LEU A 57 1.69 17.40 -14.59
CA LEU A 57 2.50 18.00 -13.50
C LEU A 57 2.32 19.54 -13.36
N ALA A 58 2.22 20.26 -14.48
CA ALA A 58 2.09 21.72 -14.44
C ALA A 58 0.78 22.16 -13.78
N SER A 59 -0.33 21.53 -14.15
CA SER A 59 -1.65 21.82 -13.58
C SER A 59 -1.71 21.46 -12.09
N VAL A 60 -1.17 20.30 -11.73
CA VAL A 60 -1.11 19.89 -10.31
C VAL A 60 -0.26 20.85 -9.50
N LYS A 61 0.88 21.30 -10.03
CA LYS A 61 1.75 22.28 -9.36
C LYS A 61 1.00 23.59 -9.09
N GLU A 62 0.31 24.12 -10.08
CA GLU A 62 -0.46 25.36 -9.93
C GLU A 62 -1.55 25.23 -8.86
N ARG A 63 -2.34 24.15 -8.89
CA ARG A 63 -3.38 23.90 -7.90
C ARG A 63 -2.82 23.63 -6.50
N LEU A 64 -1.70 22.95 -6.40
CA LEU A 64 -1.01 22.68 -5.15
C LEU A 64 -0.55 23.98 -4.46
N GLU A 65 0.02 24.92 -5.23
CA GLU A 65 0.46 26.24 -4.72
C GLU A 65 -0.73 27.15 -4.31
N ALA A 66 -1.94 26.85 -4.78
CA ALA A 66 -3.16 27.57 -4.42
C ALA A 66 -3.84 27.04 -3.13
N ILE A 67 -3.34 25.96 -2.53
CA ILE A 67 -3.90 25.42 -1.29
C ILE A 67 -3.31 26.20 -0.10
N ASP A 68 -4.18 26.89 0.62
CA ASP A 68 -3.78 27.63 1.81
C ASP A 68 -3.59 26.71 3.04
N ASN A 69 -2.65 27.09 3.91
CA ASN A 69 -2.49 26.50 5.25
C ASN A 69 -2.33 24.98 5.27
N VAL A 70 -1.54 24.42 4.33
CA VAL A 70 -1.19 22.99 4.32
C VAL A 70 -0.47 22.61 5.60
N GLN A 71 -0.93 21.53 6.25
CA GLN A 71 -0.36 21.02 7.51
C GLN A 71 0.56 19.81 7.31
N GLY A 72 0.42 19.12 6.18
CA GLY A 72 1.22 17.96 5.84
C GLY A 72 0.70 17.23 4.62
N ILE A 73 1.55 16.37 4.05
CA ILE A 73 1.24 15.58 2.87
C ILE A 73 1.42 14.10 3.17
N PHE A 74 0.37 13.31 2.94
CA PHE A 74 0.43 11.86 2.83
C PHE A 74 0.52 11.49 1.35
N HIS A 75 1.72 11.20 0.88
CA HIS A 75 1.96 10.84 -0.51
C HIS A 75 1.88 9.33 -0.71
N ILE A 76 0.71 8.84 -1.09
CA ILE A 76 0.40 7.41 -1.27
C ILE A 76 0.22 7.07 -2.75
N GLY A 77 -0.17 8.06 -3.56
CA GLY A 77 -0.44 7.89 -4.98
C GLY A 77 0.75 7.36 -5.77
N ALA A 78 0.52 6.31 -6.54
CA ALA A 78 1.47 5.72 -7.47
C ALA A 78 0.76 4.83 -8.49
N ASN A 79 1.35 4.65 -9.67
CA ASN A 79 1.05 3.49 -10.49
C ASN A 79 1.76 2.27 -9.86
N ALA A 80 0.96 1.36 -9.29
CA ALA A 80 1.45 0.17 -8.57
C ALA A 80 1.40 -1.12 -9.42
N ASP A 81 1.19 -1.01 -10.73
CA ASP A 81 1.19 -2.18 -11.61
C ASP A 81 2.64 -2.64 -11.86
N VAL A 82 3.00 -3.75 -11.24
CA VAL A 82 4.33 -4.38 -11.40
C VAL A 82 4.54 -4.97 -12.80
N LEU A 83 3.48 -5.10 -13.60
CA LEU A 83 3.52 -5.59 -14.97
C LEU A 83 3.54 -4.46 -16.01
N GLU A 84 3.44 -3.19 -15.58
CA GLU A 84 3.58 -2.04 -16.47
C GLU A 84 4.93 -2.08 -17.19
N ASN A 85 4.92 -1.85 -18.47
CA ASN A 85 6.12 -1.86 -19.32
C ASN A 85 6.48 -0.47 -19.86
N ASP A 86 5.60 0.53 -19.72
CA ASP A 86 5.91 1.91 -20.10
C ASP A 86 6.70 2.61 -18.98
N SER A 87 8.03 2.60 -19.16
CA SER A 87 8.94 3.25 -18.21
C SER A 87 8.70 4.76 -18.10
N LYS A 88 8.27 5.43 -19.15
CA LYS A 88 8.02 6.88 -19.14
C LYS A 88 6.80 7.21 -18.28
N VAL A 89 5.70 6.47 -18.46
CA VAL A 89 4.51 6.60 -17.61
C VAL A 89 4.87 6.36 -16.15
N MET A 90 5.57 5.25 -15.87
CA MET A 90 5.96 4.87 -14.52
C MET A 90 6.86 5.94 -13.86
N MET A 91 7.84 6.49 -14.60
CA MET A 91 8.73 7.52 -14.08
C MET A 91 8.00 8.82 -13.79
N VAL A 92 7.11 9.25 -14.68
CA VAL A 92 6.30 10.47 -14.44
C VAL A 92 5.42 10.28 -13.20
N MET A 93 4.69 9.16 -13.13
CA MET A 93 3.71 8.92 -12.08
C MET A 93 4.34 8.68 -10.69
N ASN A 94 5.45 7.94 -10.64
CA ASN A 94 6.00 7.49 -9.36
C ASN A 94 7.22 8.28 -8.90
N TYR A 95 7.93 8.94 -9.82
CA TYR A 95 9.15 9.67 -9.48
C TYR A 95 8.97 11.20 -9.61
N GLU A 96 8.55 11.70 -10.78
CA GLU A 96 8.45 13.15 -10.97
C GLU A 96 7.32 13.78 -10.12
N PHE A 97 6.16 13.12 -10.02
CA PHE A 97 5.10 13.57 -9.10
C PHE A 97 5.54 13.49 -7.64
N SER A 98 6.25 12.43 -7.25
CA SER A 98 6.77 12.31 -5.87
C SER A 98 7.74 13.44 -5.53
N LYS A 99 8.63 13.82 -6.46
CA LYS A 99 9.52 14.97 -6.29
C LYS A 99 8.74 16.27 -6.19
N LEU A 100 7.72 16.47 -7.03
CA LEU A 100 6.87 17.66 -7.00
C LEU A 100 6.28 17.89 -5.60
N TYR A 101 5.67 16.86 -5.02
CA TYR A 101 5.05 16.94 -3.69
C TYR A 101 6.09 17.09 -2.57
N CYS A 102 7.21 16.38 -2.65
CA CYS A 102 8.28 16.48 -1.69
C CYS A 102 8.92 17.89 -1.71
N ASP A 103 9.23 18.42 -2.89
CA ASP A 103 9.79 19.77 -3.03
C ASP A 103 8.82 20.87 -2.59
N PHE A 104 7.51 20.67 -2.81
CA PHE A 104 6.49 21.55 -2.24
C PHE A 104 6.52 21.51 -0.71
N ALA A 105 6.49 20.32 -0.11
CA ALA A 105 6.52 20.16 1.34
C ALA A 105 7.78 20.84 1.96
N VAL A 106 8.92 20.68 1.31
CA VAL A 106 10.19 21.31 1.76
C VAL A 106 10.11 22.83 1.69
N ARG A 107 9.59 23.41 0.60
CA ARG A 107 9.47 24.88 0.47
C ARG A 107 8.50 25.48 1.50
N HIS A 108 7.42 24.76 1.80
CA HIS A 108 6.39 25.22 2.73
C HIS A 108 6.64 24.77 4.18
N GLN A 109 7.74 24.06 4.44
CA GLN A 109 8.16 23.57 5.76
C GLN A 109 7.07 22.70 6.44
N VAL A 110 6.37 21.86 5.64
CA VAL A 110 5.36 20.94 6.16
C VAL A 110 5.86 19.49 6.12
N PRO A 111 5.39 18.62 7.03
CA PRO A 111 5.73 17.21 7.02
C PRO A 111 5.31 16.50 5.74
N PHE A 112 6.15 15.55 5.29
CA PHE A 112 5.92 14.72 4.11
C PHE A 112 6.11 13.25 4.46
N ILE A 113 5.00 12.50 4.48
CA ILE A 113 5.00 11.06 4.75
C ILE A 113 4.67 10.33 3.44
N TYR A 114 5.54 9.43 2.98
CA TYR A 114 5.35 8.83 1.67
C TYR A 114 5.40 7.31 1.66
N ALA A 115 4.68 6.73 0.69
CA ALA A 115 4.65 5.30 0.41
C ALA A 115 5.79 4.91 -0.55
N SER A 116 6.78 4.18 -0.03
CA SER A 116 7.69 3.36 -0.81
C SER A 116 7.18 1.92 -0.88
N SER A 117 7.99 0.95 -1.26
CA SER A 117 7.56 -0.43 -1.48
C SER A 117 8.65 -1.45 -1.15
N SER A 118 8.28 -2.59 -0.59
CA SER A 118 9.15 -3.76 -0.44
C SER A 118 9.63 -4.34 -1.78
N ALA A 119 8.99 -3.96 -2.90
CA ALA A 119 9.44 -4.35 -4.23
C ALA A 119 10.88 -3.89 -4.55
N VAL A 120 11.38 -2.85 -3.86
CA VAL A 120 12.76 -2.38 -4.01
C VAL A 120 13.81 -3.40 -3.58
N TYR A 121 13.44 -4.38 -2.75
CA TYR A 121 14.34 -5.46 -2.33
C TYR A 121 14.49 -6.56 -3.38
N GLY A 122 13.52 -6.69 -4.32
CA GLY A 122 13.49 -7.79 -5.27
C GLY A 122 13.44 -9.14 -4.56
N ASN A 123 14.30 -10.05 -4.96
CA ASN A 123 14.45 -11.37 -4.34
C ASN A 123 15.65 -11.45 -3.37
N ASN A 124 16.16 -10.31 -2.90
CA ASN A 124 17.21 -10.31 -1.88
C ASN A 124 16.65 -10.91 -0.58
N PRO A 125 17.34 -11.89 0.05
CA PRO A 125 16.94 -12.45 1.33
C PRO A 125 17.06 -11.45 2.49
N HIS A 126 17.92 -10.43 2.36
CA HIS A 126 18.10 -9.37 3.36
C HIS A 126 17.23 -8.16 3.03
N GLN A 127 16.18 -7.95 3.82
CA GLN A 127 15.19 -6.89 3.62
C GLN A 127 15.16 -5.90 4.82
N GLY A 128 16.29 -5.71 5.45
CA GLY A 128 16.49 -4.98 6.71
C GLY A 128 16.66 -3.47 6.59
N GLY A 129 15.87 -2.77 5.81
CA GLY A 129 15.97 -1.30 5.71
C GLY A 129 17.21 -0.82 4.92
N GLY A 130 17.55 0.47 5.03
CA GLY A 130 18.69 1.06 4.32
C GLY A 130 18.57 1.04 2.78
N LEU A 131 19.68 1.38 2.12
CA LEU A 131 19.74 1.40 0.64
C LEU A 131 20.73 0.37 0.06
N ASP A 132 21.44 -0.36 0.91
CA ASP A 132 22.60 -1.18 0.49
C ASP A 132 22.21 -2.56 -0.06
N HIS A 133 21.03 -3.06 0.32
CA HIS A 133 20.55 -4.40 -0.05
C HIS A 133 19.38 -4.38 -1.05
N LEU A 134 19.23 -3.29 -1.80
CA LEU A 134 18.14 -3.12 -2.75
C LEU A 134 18.49 -3.72 -4.10
N GLN A 135 17.57 -4.55 -4.64
CA GLN A 135 17.71 -5.22 -5.94
C GLN A 135 16.43 -5.10 -6.77
N PRO A 136 16.00 -3.88 -7.14
CA PRO A 136 14.79 -3.70 -7.95
C PRO A 136 14.89 -4.48 -9.26
N HIS A 137 13.84 -5.23 -9.63
CA HIS A 137 13.86 -6.06 -10.84
C HIS A 137 12.70 -5.79 -11.82
N ASN A 138 11.88 -4.76 -11.54
CA ASN A 138 10.87 -4.26 -12.47
C ASN A 138 10.81 -2.73 -12.41
N ILE A 139 10.15 -2.12 -13.41
CA ILE A 139 10.11 -0.66 -13.57
C ILE A 139 9.45 0.02 -12.37
N TYR A 140 8.41 -0.59 -11.79
CA TYR A 140 7.77 -0.09 -10.57
C TYR A 140 8.77 -0.03 -9.40
N ALA A 141 9.49 -1.12 -9.15
CA ALA A 141 10.48 -1.17 -8.07
C ALA A 141 11.59 -0.13 -8.29
N TRP A 142 12.07 0.03 -9.53
CA TRP A 142 13.06 1.07 -9.88
C TRP A 142 12.53 2.49 -9.61
N SER A 143 11.27 2.77 -9.94
CA SER A 143 10.68 4.10 -9.70
C SER A 143 10.61 4.45 -8.22
N LYS A 144 10.26 3.47 -7.37
CA LYS A 144 10.24 3.64 -5.90
C LYS A 144 11.65 3.77 -5.32
N TRP A 145 12.59 2.94 -5.79
CA TRP A 145 13.99 3.04 -5.41
C TRP A 145 14.61 4.39 -5.74
N LEU A 146 14.35 4.94 -6.92
CA LEU A 146 14.85 6.25 -7.33
C LEU A 146 14.35 7.36 -6.39
N PHE A 147 13.10 7.27 -5.94
CA PHE A 147 12.58 8.25 -4.99
C PHE A 147 13.17 8.07 -3.58
N ASP A 148 13.36 6.83 -3.12
CA ASP A 148 14.11 6.55 -1.89
C ASP A 148 15.53 7.14 -1.96
N LYS A 149 16.23 6.97 -3.11
CA LYS A 149 17.56 7.57 -3.34
C LYS A 149 17.52 9.11 -3.37
N TYR A 150 16.44 9.68 -3.93
CA TYR A 150 16.27 11.14 -3.94
C TYR A 150 16.15 11.69 -2.53
N THR A 151 15.33 11.09 -1.68
CA THR A 151 15.13 11.55 -0.30
C THR A 151 16.38 11.37 0.54
N ASP A 152 17.06 10.23 0.46
CA ASP A 152 18.31 9.98 1.18
C ASP A 152 19.47 10.89 0.71
N GLY A 153 19.64 11.05 -0.59
CA GLY A 153 20.69 11.91 -1.17
C GLY A 153 20.51 13.40 -0.87
N ASN A 154 19.30 13.82 -0.52
CA ASN A 154 18.98 15.21 -0.17
C ASN A 154 18.74 15.42 1.34
N LYS A 155 19.06 14.46 2.20
CA LYS A 155 18.78 14.54 3.64
C LYS A 155 19.35 15.78 4.33
N VAL A 156 20.48 16.31 3.87
CA VAL A 156 21.04 17.58 4.38
C VAL A 156 20.15 18.76 4.00
N ARG A 157 19.67 18.82 2.74
CA ARG A 157 18.70 19.83 2.28
C ARG A 157 17.38 19.75 3.04
N PHE A 158 17.00 18.55 3.47
CA PHE A 158 15.72 18.27 4.13
C PHE A 158 15.81 18.24 5.66
N GLN A 159 16.96 18.56 6.25
CA GLN A 159 17.22 18.41 7.70
C GLN A 159 16.22 19.15 8.61
N ASN A 160 15.62 20.25 8.12
CA ASN A 160 14.64 21.04 8.86
C ASN A 160 13.18 20.64 8.57
N ASN A 161 12.99 19.62 7.75
CA ASN A 161 11.67 19.10 7.39
C ASN A 161 11.49 17.71 7.96
N LYS A 162 10.26 17.33 8.23
CA LYS A 162 9.91 15.95 8.57
C LYS A 162 9.61 15.18 7.28
N ILE A 163 10.52 14.29 6.86
CA ILE A 163 10.38 13.47 5.65
C ILE A 163 10.59 12.01 6.02
N ILE A 164 9.50 11.22 5.94
CA ILE A 164 9.50 9.82 6.36
C ILE A 164 8.91 8.96 5.25
N GLY A 165 9.66 7.96 4.82
CA GLY A 165 9.23 6.96 3.85
C GLY A 165 8.90 5.63 4.51
N PHE A 166 7.85 4.98 4.03
CA PHE A 166 7.51 3.62 4.45
C PHE A 166 7.52 2.69 3.26
N ARG A 167 8.35 1.64 3.28
CA ARG A 167 8.30 0.52 2.35
C ARG A 167 7.17 -0.40 2.75
N PHE A 168 6.03 -0.25 2.07
CA PHE A 168 4.88 -1.12 2.31
C PHE A 168 5.20 -2.53 1.84
N PHE A 169 4.88 -3.50 2.70
CA PHE A 169 4.82 -4.90 2.34
C PHE A 169 3.43 -5.22 1.76
N ASN A 170 2.93 -6.44 1.86
CA ASN A 170 1.71 -6.82 1.15
C ASN A 170 0.47 -6.31 1.88
N VAL A 171 0.05 -5.10 1.59
CA VAL A 171 -1.13 -4.47 2.23
C VAL A 171 -2.40 -5.20 1.81
N PHE A 172 -3.28 -5.53 2.74
CA PHE A 172 -4.61 -6.11 2.52
C PHE A 172 -5.68 -5.38 3.32
N GLY A 173 -6.95 -5.46 2.88
CA GLY A 173 -8.07 -4.92 3.62
C GLY A 173 -9.12 -4.22 2.77
N TRP A 174 -10.02 -3.52 3.42
CA TRP A 174 -11.16 -2.88 2.79
C TRP A 174 -10.75 -1.77 1.83
N GLY A 175 -11.36 -1.76 0.62
CA GLY A 175 -11.14 -0.71 -0.39
C GLY A 175 -10.27 -1.14 -1.57
N GLU A 176 -9.82 -2.41 -1.65
CA GLU A 176 -8.99 -2.90 -2.75
C GLU A 176 -9.77 -3.48 -3.95
N PHE A 177 -11.10 -3.38 -3.95
CA PHE A 177 -12.01 -4.04 -4.91
C PHE A 177 -11.75 -3.66 -6.37
N HIS A 178 -11.38 -2.41 -6.64
CA HIS A 178 -11.06 -1.90 -7.97
C HIS A 178 -9.74 -2.44 -8.56
N LYS A 179 -8.89 -3.07 -7.74
CA LYS A 179 -7.54 -3.47 -8.15
C LYS A 179 -7.49 -4.75 -9.00
N GLY A 180 -8.58 -5.53 -9.07
CA GLY A 180 -8.67 -6.76 -9.87
C GLY A 180 -7.49 -7.72 -9.60
N LYS A 181 -6.72 -8.04 -10.64
CA LYS A 181 -5.53 -8.93 -10.53
C LYS A 181 -4.42 -8.39 -9.62
N ASN A 182 -4.39 -7.07 -9.38
CA ASN A 182 -3.40 -6.40 -8.52
C ASN A 182 -3.86 -6.28 -7.05
N ALA A 183 -5.04 -6.80 -6.71
CA ALA A 183 -5.49 -6.91 -5.33
C ALA A 183 -4.64 -7.91 -4.53
N ASN A 184 -4.63 -7.75 -3.20
CA ASN A 184 -3.92 -8.68 -2.32
C ASN A 184 -4.46 -10.10 -2.46
N ILE A 185 -3.60 -11.09 -2.18
CA ILE A 185 -3.94 -12.51 -2.34
C ILE A 185 -5.09 -12.95 -1.43
N VAL A 186 -5.29 -12.30 -0.27
CA VAL A 186 -6.43 -12.56 0.63
C VAL A 186 -7.75 -12.31 -0.10
N TYR A 187 -7.91 -11.13 -0.72
CA TYR A 187 -9.09 -10.78 -1.50
C TYR A 187 -9.24 -11.67 -2.74
N ARG A 188 -8.15 -11.94 -3.45
CA ARG A 188 -8.15 -12.77 -4.65
C ARG A 188 -8.57 -14.21 -4.35
N PHE A 189 -8.10 -14.80 -3.24
CA PHE A 189 -8.52 -16.16 -2.84
C PHE A 189 -9.98 -16.19 -2.41
N TYR A 190 -10.45 -15.16 -1.68
CA TYR A 190 -11.88 -15.02 -1.40
C TYR A 190 -12.70 -15.00 -2.70
N ARG A 191 -12.32 -14.17 -3.69
CA ARG A 191 -13.01 -14.12 -4.99
C ARG A 191 -12.95 -15.43 -5.76
N MET A 192 -11.82 -16.13 -5.74
CA MET A 192 -11.71 -17.45 -6.38
C MET A 192 -12.71 -18.46 -5.76
N MET A 193 -12.87 -18.44 -4.45
CA MET A 193 -13.87 -19.27 -3.78
C MET A 193 -15.29 -18.91 -4.19
N GLN A 194 -15.62 -17.61 -4.28
CA GLN A 194 -16.94 -17.16 -4.73
C GLN A 194 -17.22 -17.51 -6.20
N ASP A 195 -16.25 -17.30 -7.08
CA ASP A 195 -16.43 -17.42 -8.53
C ASP A 195 -16.30 -18.87 -9.03
N LYS A 196 -15.47 -19.69 -8.40
CA LYS A 196 -15.08 -21.04 -8.88
C LYS A 196 -15.29 -22.15 -7.86
N GLY A 197 -15.53 -21.83 -6.59
CA GLY A 197 -15.58 -22.79 -5.49
C GLY A 197 -14.24 -23.45 -5.14
N CYS A 198 -13.11 -22.95 -5.68
CA CYS A 198 -11.78 -23.45 -5.37
C CYS A 198 -10.71 -22.36 -5.56
N ILE A 199 -9.58 -22.52 -4.86
CA ILE A 199 -8.42 -21.63 -4.98
C ILE A 199 -7.37 -22.28 -5.88
N ASP A 200 -6.96 -21.54 -6.93
CA ASP A 200 -5.81 -21.89 -7.74
C ASP A 200 -4.53 -21.41 -7.02
N LEU A 201 -3.75 -22.36 -6.51
CA LEU A 201 -2.52 -22.09 -5.76
C LEU A 201 -1.31 -22.54 -6.58
N PHE A 202 -0.30 -21.68 -6.68
CA PHE A 202 0.96 -22.06 -7.33
C PHE A 202 1.68 -23.14 -6.53
N LYS A 203 2.31 -24.10 -7.24
CA LYS A 203 3.14 -25.15 -6.66
C LYS A 203 4.40 -24.61 -5.96
N ASP A 204 4.82 -23.41 -6.36
CA ASP A 204 5.98 -22.75 -5.78
C ASP A 204 5.68 -22.30 -4.35
N GLU A 205 6.69 -22.39 -3.49
CA GLU A 205 6.60 -21.84 -2.15
C GLU A 205 6.69 -20.31 -2.22
N ILE A 206 5.63 -19.64 -1.82
CA ILE A 206 5.53 -18.19 -1.77
C ILE A 206 5.21 -17.78 -0.34
N VAL A 207 6.12 -17.03 0.27
CA VAL A 207 5.98 -16.55 1.65
C VAL A 207 6.01 -15.02 1.65
N ARG A 208 4.96 -14.41 2.17
CA ARG A 208 4.81 -12.94 2.14
C ARG A 208 4.54 -12.39 3.54
N ASP A 209 5.14 -11.25 3.80
CA ASP A 209 4.78 -10.44 4.94
C ASP A 209 3.56 -9.59 4.56
N HIS A 210 2.47 -9.76 5.29
CA HIS A 210 1.22 -9.05 5.06
C HIS A 210 0.99 -8.00 6.15
N VAL A 211 0.32 -6.89 5.79
CA VAL A 211 -0.03 -5.84 6.75
C VAL A 211 -1.45 -5.33 6.48
N TYR A 212 -2.22 -5.14 7.54
CA TYR A 212 -3.58 -4.65 7.44
C TYR A 212 -3.62 -3.14 7.12
N VAL A 213 -4.50 -2.72 6.23
CA VAL A 213 -4.54 -1.35 5.72
C VAL A 213 -4.81 -0.30 6.80
N ASP A 214 -5.63 -0.62 7.81
CA ASP A 214 -5.90 0.31 8.92
C ASP A 214 -4.66 0.52 9.79
N ASP A 215 -3.80 -0.50 9.92
CA ASP A 215 -2.51 -0.38 10.63
C ASP A 215 -1.54 0.50 9.84
N VAL A 216 -1.51 0.35 8.52
CA VAL A 216 -0.72 1.23 7.63
C VAL A 216 -1.14 2.68 7.83
N ALA A 217 -2.45 2.95 7.81
CA ALA A 217 -2.98 4.29 8.03
C ALA A 217 -2.66 4.83 9.43
N GLU A 218 -2.74 3.99 10.48
CA GLU A 218 -2.40 4.37 11.86
C GLU A 218 -0.89 4.69 12.00
N VAL A 219 0.01 3.88 11.42
CA VAL A 219 1.45 4.14 11.44
C VAL A 219 1.78 5.45 10.73
N MET A 220 1.22 5.67 9.54
CA MET A 220 1.43 6.92 8.79
C MET A 220 0.88 8.14 9.54
N TYR A 221 -0.30 8.01 10.16
CA TYR A 221 -0.88 9.05 11.01
C TYR A 221 0.05 9.37 12.18
N ASN A 222 0.54 8.36 12.88
CA ASN A 222 1.46 8.54 14.01
C ASN A 222 2.78 9.20 13.56
N ALA A 223 3.30 8.82 12.40
CA ALA A 223 4.49 9.45 11.82
C ALA A 223 4.26 10.93 11.48
N MET A 224 3.07 11.30 11.04
CA MET A 224 2.70 12.70 10.76
C MET A 224 2.58 13.52 12.05
N MET A 225 1.84 13.01 13.03
CA MET A 225 1.38 13.77 14.19
C MET A 225 2.38 13.80 15.35
N TYR A 226 3.20 12.75 15.50
CA TYR A 226 4.09 12.60 16.65
C TYR A 226 5.56 12.51 16.22
N ASN A 227 6.48 12.82 17.16
CA ASN A 227 7.92 12.77 16.90
C ASN A 227 8.53 11.40 17.29
N HIS A 228 7.82 10.32 16.96
CA HIS A 228 8.31 8.94 17.21
C HIS A 228 9.23 8.42 16.11
N PHE A 229 9.25 9.09 14.97
CA PHE A 229 10.08 8.73 13.82
C PHE A 229 11.04 9.86 13.50
N GLU A 230 12.30 9.52 13.31
CA GLU A 230 13.29 10.39 12.69
C GLU A 230 13.11 10.39 11.16
N ASN A 231 13.75 11.36 10.49
CA ASN A 231 13.79 11.36 9.03
C ASN A 231 14.49 10.10 8.52
N GLY A 232 13.85 9.40 7.60
CA GLY A 232 14.38 8.14 7.08
C GLY A 232 13.36 7.30 6.35
N ILE A 233 13.78 6.08 6.02
CA ILE A 233 12.97 5.11 5.30
C ILE A 233 12.86 3.85 6.14
N TYR A 234 11.63 3.42 6.42
CA TYR A 234 11.31 2.33 7.33
C TYR A 234 10.52 1.24 6.62
N ASN A 235 10.73 -0.01 7.02
CA ASN A 235 9.86 -1.11 6.63
C ASN A 235 8.51 -1.00 7.36
N LEU A 236 7.43 -1.31 6.63
CA LEU A 236 6.08 -1.37 7.19
C LEU A 236 5.37 -2.63 6.67
N GLY A 237 5.53 -3.70 7.43
CA GLY A 237 4.93 -5.02 7.24
C GLY A 237 4.25 -5.50 8.51
N GLY A 238 3.79 -6.73 8.52
CA GLY A 238 3.23 -7.39 9.70
C GLY A 238 4.26 -7.99 10.62
N ASN A 239 5.51 -8.00 10.19
CA ASN A 239 6.63 -8.67 10.88
C ASN A 239 6.38 -10.16 11.16
N HIS A 240 5.51 -10.79 10.36
CA HIS A 240 5.14 -12.20 10.46
C HIS A 240 4.81 -12.75 9.05
N PRO A 241 5.83 -13.15 8.27
CA PRO A 241 5.60 -13.69 6.94
C PRO A 241 4.88 -15.04 7.01
N ILE A 242 3.87 -15.21 6.15
CA ILE A 242 3.10 -16.43 6.03
C ILE A 242 3.06 -16.92 4.59
N SER A 243 2.92 -18.24 4.41
CA SER A 243 2.84 -18.82 3.07
C SER A 243 1.49 -18.51 2.40
N HIS A 244 1.46 -18.45 1.06
CA HIS A 244 0.21 -18.37 0.33
C HIS A 244 -0.71 -19.56 0.63
N ARG A 245 -0.15 -20.73 0.94
CA ARG A 245 -0.93 -21.87 1.40
C ARG A 245 -1.66 -21.55 2.71
N ARG A 246 -0.99 -20.96 3.70
CA ARG A 246 -1.64 -20.58 4.96
C ARG A 246 -2.72 -19.51 4.74
N VAL A 247 -2.48 -18.55 3.85
CA VAL A 247 -3.52 -17.56 3.48
C VAL A 247 -4.75 -18.26 2.87
N ALA A 248 -4.54 -19.25 1.99
CA ALA A 248 -5.64 -20.01 1.41
C ALA A 248 -6.42 -20.79 2.49
N ASP A 249 -5.72 -21.42 3.42
CA ASP A 249 -6.34 -22.12 4.54
C ASP A 249 -7.17 -21.17 5.41
N ILE A 250 -6.66 -19.96 5.77
CA ILE A 250 -7.40 -18.94 6.54
C ILE A 250 -8.68 -18.53 5.81
N VAL A 251 -8.63 -18.30 4.48
CA VAL A 251 -9.80 -17.94 3.69
C VAL A 251 -10.83 -19.05 3.75
N ILE A 252 -10.45 -20.30 3.49
CA ILE A 252 -11.36 -21.45 3.47
C ILE A 252 -11.92 -21.72 4.87
N GLU A 253 -11.08 -21.76 5.90
CA GLU A 253 -11.47 -21.95 7.31
C GLU A 253 -12.56 -20.92 7.69
N THR A 254 -12.34 -19.63 7.35
CA THR A 254 -13.31 -18.58 7.66
C THR A 254 -14.63 -18.77 6.90
N LEU A 255 -14.57 -19.17 5.62
CA LEU A 255 -15.79 -19.46 4.84
C LEU A 255 -16.58 -20.68 5.39
N ILE A 256 -15.88 -21.68 5.94
CA ILE A 256 -16.50 -22.82 6.63
C ILE A 256 -17.13 -22.35 7.96
N GLU A 257 -16.40 -21.60 8.77
CA GLU A 257 -16.87 -21.04 10.06
C GLU A 257 -18.15 -20.21 9.88
N GLU A 258 -18.22 -19.42 8.79
CA GLU A 258 -19.38 -18.57 8.47
C GLU A 258 -20.50 -19.31 7.69
N GLY A 259 -20.36 -20.62 7.46
CA GLY A 259 -21.36 -21.46 6.78
C GLY A 259 -21.54 -21.14 5.29
N VAL A 260 -20.56 -20.51 4.65
CA VAL A 260 -20.60 -20.16 3.21
C VAL A 260 -20.27 -21.37 2.34
N VAL A 261 -19.36 -22.23 2.80
CA VAL A 261 -18.97 -23.47 2.12
C VAL A 261 -19.08 -24.67 3.06
N ALA A 262 -19.18 -25.88 2.51
CA ALA A 262 -19.31 -27.10 3.30
C ALA A 262 -18.09 -27.36 4.18
N PRO A 263 -18.24 -27.97 5.38
CA PRO A 263 -17.13 -28.33 6.24
C PRO A 263 -16.36 -29.53 5.69
N LYS A 264 -15.28 -29.27 4.95
CA LYS A 264 -14.35 -30.25 4.39
C LYS A 264 -12.92 -29.87 4.75
N ASP A 265 -11.97 -30.80 4.48
CA ASP A 265 -10.54 -30.46 4.56
C ASP A 265 -10.22 -29.33 3.58
N THR A 266 -9.41 -28.35 4.03
CA THR A 266 -9.09 -27.17 3.20
C THR A 266 -8.41 -27.55 1.89
N SER A 267 -7.66 -28.67 1.85
CA SER A 267 -6.99 -29.18 0.64
C SER A 267 -7.98 -29.57 -0.47
N GLU A 268 -9.22 -29.90 -0.15
CA GLU A 268 -10.26 -30.23 -1.13
C GLU A 268 -10.73 -29.00 -1.92
N TYR A 269 -10.48 -27.80 -1.39
CA TYR A 269 -10.80 -26.52 -2.04
C TYR A 269 -9.59 -25.90 -2.77
N ILE A 270 -8.44 -26.58 -2.82
CA ILE A 270 -7.21 -26.05 -3.40
C ILE A 270 -6.83 -26.88 -4.63
N ARG A 271 -6.62 -26.19 -5.74
CA ARG A 271 -6.08 -26.76 -6.97
C ARG A 271 -4.65 -26.24 -7.18
N MET A 272 -3.68 -27.15 -7.20
CA MET A 272 -2.27 -26.79 -7.45
C MET A 272 -2.03 -26.54 -8.94
N ILE A 273 -1.48 -25.36 -9.29
CA ILE A 273 -1.18 -24.98 -10.67
C ILE A 273 0.29 -24.55 -10.83
N ASP A 274 0.80 -24.64 -12.06
CA ASP A 274 2.15 -24.15 -12.37
C ASP A 274 2.12 -22.63 -12.60
N MET A 275 3.16 -21.92 -12.13
CA MET A 275 3.31 -20.49 -12.37
C MET A 275 3.76 -20.25 -13.82
N PRO A 276 3.09 -19.35 -14.57
CA PRO A 276 3.55 -18.95 -15.90
C PRO A 276 4.98 -18.41 -15.89
N GLN A 277 5.80 -18.77 -16.89
CA GLN A 277 7.22 -18.38 -16.95
C GLN A 277 7.42 -16.85 -16.93
N GLU A 278 6.60 -16.11 -17.68
CA GLU A 278 6.67 -14.65 -17.75
C GLU A 278 6.41 -13.98 -16.38
N LEU A 279 5.55 -14.58 -15.57
CA LEU A 279 5.27 -14.10 -14.22
C LEU A 279 6.44 -14.43 -13.28
N ARG A 280 7.01 -15.63 -13.40
CA ARG A 280 8.10 -16.12 -12.53
C ARG A 280 9.30 -15.19 -12.54
N GLU A 281 9.67 -14.63 -13.70
CA GLU A 281 10.84 -13.76 -13.84
C GLU A 281 10.68 -12.41 -13.13
N LYS A 282 9.45 -11.94 -13.00
CA LYS A 282 9.12 -10.66 -12.36
C LYS A 282 8.59 -10.82 -10.92
N PHE A 283 8.50 -12.08 -10.44
CA PHE A 283 7.81 -12.39 -9.19
C PHE A 283 8.77 -12.35 -8.00
N GLN A 284 8.35 -11.70 -6.95
CA GLN A 284 9.04 -11.70 -5.66
C GLN A 284 8.47 -12.84 -4.80
N PHE A 285 9.25 -13.88 -4.53
CA PHE A 285 8.77 -15.09 -3.83
C PHE A 285 8.67 -14.89 -2.33
N HIS A 286 9.63 -14.19 -1.73
CA HIS A 286 9.70 -13.99 -0.29
C HIS A 286 9.75 -12.51 0.07
N THR A 287 8.96 -12.12 1.09
CA THR A 287 9.04 -10.80 1.69
C THR A 287 9.00 -10.90 3.20
N PHE A 288 9.84 -10.11 3.87
CA PHE A 288 9.88 -9.99 5.32
C PHE A 288 10.32 -8.59 5.72
N ALA A 289 9.55 -7.92 6.57
CA ALA A 289 9.84 -6.57 7.08
C ALA A 289 10.95 -6.61 8.15
N GLU A 290 12.12 -7.14 7.78
CA GLU A 290 13.29 -7.27 8.65
C GLU A 290 13.70 -5.89 9.18
N GLY A 291 14.11 -5.80 10.45
CA GLY A 291 14.56 -4.55 11.07
C GLY A 291 13.47 -3.48 11.25
N GLN A 292 12.20 -3.86 11.15
CA GLN A 292 11.07 -2.96 11.42
C GLN A 292 11.12 -2.46 12.86
N LEU A 293 10.79 -1.16 13.06
CA LEU A 293 10.75 -0.58 14.39
C LEU A 293 9.71 -1.26 15.30
N ASN A 294 10.02 -1.42 16.58
CA ASN A 294 9.12 -2.03 17.56
C ASN A 294 7.74 -1.35 17.61
N LEU A 295 7.69 -0.03 17.51
CA LEU A 295 6.44 0.73 17.46
C LEU A 295 5.55 0.28 16.29
N ILE A 296 6.14 0.05 15.12
CA ILE A 296 5.40 -0.44 13.95
C ILE A 296 4.92 -1.88 14.23
N SER A 297 5.80 -2.75 14.74
CA SER A 297 5.47 -4.16 15.03
C SER A 297 4.34 -4.30 16.05
N GLU A 298 4.28 -3.42 17.06
CA GLU A 298 3.16 -3.39 18.03
C GLU A 298 1.82 -3.02 17.39
N ILE A 299 1.81 -2.09 16.45
CA ILE A 299 0.60 -1.69 15.73
C ILE A 299 0.15 -2.78 14.76
N THR A 300 1.09 -3.42 14.06
CA THR A 300 0.81 -4.33 12.95
C THR A 300 0.64 -5.79 13.35
N LYS A 301 0.71 -6.14 14.62
CA LYS A 301 0.52 -7.52 15.10
C LYS A 301 -0.89 -8.09 14.86
N GLY A 302 -1.02 -9.41 14.88
CA GLY A 302 -2.32 -10.10 14.81
C GLY A 302 -2.91 -10.17 13.40
N ASN A 303 -2.07 -10.32 12.37
CA ASN A 303 -2.53 -10.28 10.97
C ASN A 303 -3.49 -11.41 10.59
N GLU A 304 -3.35 -12.63 11.13
CA GLU A 304 -4.27 -13.73 10.80
C GLU A 304 -5.70 -13.41 11.27
N GLU A 305 -5.87 -12.88 12.49
CA GLU A 305 -7.17 -12.44 12.99
C GLU A 305 -7.74 -11.28 12.16
N LYS A 306 -6.88 -10.35 11.73
CA LYS A 306 -7.29 -9.24 10.85
C LYS A 306 -7.69 -9.74 9.47
N MET A 307 -7.04 -10.80 8.94
CA MET A 307 -7.45 -11.46 7.70
C MET A 307 -8.84 -12.09 7.85
N LYS A 308 -9.07 -12.85 8.93
CA LYS A 308 -10.40 -13.43 9.24
C LYS A 308 -11.47 -12.35 9.29
N LYS A 309 -11.22 -11.28 10.07
CA LYS A 309 -12.14 -10.13 10.15
C LYS A 309 -12.43 -9.50 8.78
N TYR A 310 -11.41 -9.33 7.95
CA TYR A 310 -11.59 -8.79 6.60
C TYR A 310 -12.44 -9.71 5.72
N ILE A 311 -12.22 -11.02 5.76
CA ILE A 311 -13.02 -12.00 5.02
C ILE A 311 -14.48 -11.97 5.49
N GLN A 312 -14.74 -11.85 6.80
CA GLN A 312 -16.08 -11.69 7.36
C GLN A 312 -16.77 -10.42 6.82
N GLN A 313 -16.05 -9.31 6.71
CA GLN A 313 -16.57 -8.07 6.10
C GLN A 313 -16.93 -8.27 4.62
N LEU A 314 -16.10 -9.02 3.86
CA LEU A 314 -16.38 -9.36 2.47
C LEU A 314 -17.66 -10.21 2.33
N ILE A 315 -17.83 -11.22 3.20
CA ILE A 315 -19.04 -12.04 3.24
C ILE A 315 -20.29 -11.20 3.52
N GLN A 316 -20.20 -10.25 4.44
CA GLN A 316 -21.31 -9.34 4.76
C GLN A 316 -21.66 -8.41 3.60
N LYS A 317 -20.65 -7.94 2.87
CA LYS A 317 -20.82 -7.07 1.70
C LYS A 317 -21.51 -7.80 0.53
N ASP A 318 -21.22 -9.08 0.34
CA ASP A 318 -21.73 -9.88 -0.79
C ASP A 318 -23.12 -10.52 -0.47
N LYS A 319 -23.65 -10.40 0.77
CA LYS A 319 -25.04 -10.73 1.17
C LYS A 319 -26.01 -9.63 0.81
#